data_8556d83c03e1b4d21a315afed8e92365
#
_entry.id   8556d83c03e1b4d21a315afed8e92365
#
_cell.length_a   1.000
_cell.length_b   1.000
_cell.length_c   1.000
_cell.angle_alpha   90.00
_cell.angle_beta   90.00
_cell.angle_gamma   90.00
#
_symmetry.space_group_name_H-M   'P 1'
#
loop_
_entity.id
_entity.type
_entity.pdbx_description
1 polymer ?
#
loop_
_entity_poly.entity_id
_entity_poly.type
_entity_poly.pdbx_seq_one_letter_code
_entity_poly.pdbx_strand_id
1 'polypeptide(L)'
;FHLVEFSPWPLTGSMGALFLTSGLAGWFHGYSFVSAGIGLLLIGITMVQWWRDVIREGTFQGYHSIKVSKGLRWGMILFIVSEVCFFFAFFWAYFHSSLAPSTELGSCWPPTGIVPLNPFEVPLLNTGVLLASGVTVTWAHHSLMEGNNPSGLQGLIATVILGIYFTFLQASEYYEASFTIADGAYGSSFFVATGFHGLHVLIGSTFLLVCLVRVWLQHFSIGHHFGFEAAAWYWHFVDVVWLFLYLSIYWWGC
;
A
#
# COMPACT_ATOMS: atom_id res chain seq x y z
N PHE A 1 -27.34 14.41 3.49
CA PHE A 1 -26.93 13.20 2.77
C PHE A 1 -26.38 13.60 1.41
N HIS A 2 -25.32 12.94 0.97
CA HIS A 2 -24.79 13.10 -0.38
C HIS A 2 -25.48 12.08 -1.30
N LEU A 3 -26.36 12.55 -2.17
CA LEU A 3 -26.92 11.75 -3.26
C LEU A 3 -25.92 11.81 -4.42
N VAL A 4 -25.23 10.69 -4.68
CA VAL A 4 -24.22 10.61 -5.73
C VAL A 4 -24.92 10.58 -7.09
N GLU A 5 -24.42 11.37 -8.05
CA GLU A 5 -24.93 11.38 -9.42
C GLU A 5 -24.67 10.05 -10.15
N PHE A 6 -25.51 9.75 -11.14
CA PHE A 6 -25.32 8.55 -11.97
C PHE A 6 -23.98 8.63 -12.70
N SER A 7 -23.17 7.57 -12.56
CA SER A 7 -21.87 7.48 -13.20
C SER A 7 -21.62 6.08 -13.79
N PRO A 8 -20.81 5.94 -14.84
CA PRO A 8 -20.48 4.64 -15.44
C PRO A 8 -19.45 3.84 -14.63
N TRP A 9 -18.84 4.43 -13.58
CA TRP A 9 -17.68 3.86 -12.89
C TRP A 9 -17.94 2.52 -12.21
N PRO A 10 -19.08 2.27 -11.56
CA PRO A 10 -19.38 0.95 -11.00
C PRO A 10 -19.46 -0.14 -12.06
N LEU A 11 -20.05 0.16 -13.24
CA LEU A 11 -20.15 -0.78 -14.35
C LEU A 11 -18.78 -1.06 -14.97
N THR A 12 -18.01 -0.03 -15.30
CA THR A 12 -16.67 -0.20 -15.89
C THR A 12 -15.71 -0.88 -14.93
N GLY A 13 -15.80 -0.59 -13.62
CA GLY A 13 -15.02 -1.25 -12.59
C GLY A 13 -15.34 -2.74 -12.45
N SER A 14 -16.63 -3.11 -12.45
CA SER A 14 -17.04 -4.52 -12.39
C SER A 14 -16.61 -5.32 -13.62
N MET A 15 -16.72 -4.73 -14.82
CA MET A 15 -16.21 -5.35 -16.06
C MET A 15 -14.68 -5.48 -16.04
N GLY A 16 -13.97 -4.45 -15.57
CA GLY A 16 -12.52 -4.51 -15.40
C GLY A 16 -12.09 -5.63 -14.45
N ALA A 17 -12.79 -5.78 -13.32
CA ALA A 17 -12.53 -6.85 -12.35
C ALA A 17 -12.81 -8.24 -12.95
N LEU A 18 -13.89 -8.41 -13.72
CA LEU A 18 -14.21 -9.65 -14.41
C LEU A 18 -13.11 -10.03 -15.41
N PHE A 19 -12.68 -9.09 -16.27
CA PHE A 19 -11.61 -9.34 -17.23
C PHE A 19 -10.26 -9.63 -16.56
N LEU A 20 -9.95 -8.95 -15.45
CA LEU A 20 -8.72 -9.18 -14.71
C LEU A 20 -8.71 -10.58 -14.08
N THR A 21 -9.73 -10.94 -13.32
CA THR A 21 -9.76 -12.23 -12.59
C THR A 21 -9.87 -13.42 -13.53
N SER A 22 -10.78 -13.38 -14.51
CA SER A 22 -10.88 -14.45 -15.52
C SER A 22 -9.65 -14.53 -16.42
N GLY A 23 -9.07 -13.38 -16.76
CA GLY A 23 -7.84 -13.31 -17.55
C GLY A 23 -6.61 -13.84 -16.83
N LEU A 24 -6.45 -13.59 -15.53
CA LEU A 24 -5.39 -14.19 -14.70
C LEU A 24 -5.57 -15.70 -14.58
N ALA A 25 -6.80 -16.16 -14.29
CA ALA A 25 -7.09 -17.60 -14.25
C ALA A 25 -6.75 -18.27 -15.58
N GLY A 26 -7.14 -17.67 -16.70
CA GLY A 26 -6.78 -18.18 -18.03
C GLY A 26 -5.26 -18.18 -18.27
N TRP A 27 -4.57 -17.12 -17.89
CA TRP A 27 -3.11 -17.03 -18.04
C TRP A 27 -2.37 -18.12 -17.24
N PHE A 28 -2.79 -18.40 -16.03
CA PHE A 28 -2.22 -19.50 -15.24
C PHE A 28 -2.45 -20.89 -15.86
N HIS A 29 -3.43 -21.02 -16.75
CA HIS A 29 -3.69 -22.24 -17.53
C HIS A 29 -3.09 -22.18 -18.95
N GLY A 30 -2.16 -21.29 -19.21
CA GLY A 30 -1.44 -21.20 -20.49
C GLY A 30 -2.12 -20.39 -21.59
N TYR A 31 -3.24 -19.70 -21.29
CA TYR A 31 -3.85 -18.77 -22.24
C TYR A 31 -3.15 -17.39 -22.26
N SER A 32 -3.54 -16.53 -23.19
CA SER A 32 -2.95 -15.21 -23.36
C SER A 32 -3.24 -14.28 -22.18
N PHE A 33 -2.25 -13.45 -21.81
CA PHE A 33 -2.39 -12.39 -20.80
C PHE A 33 -3.27 -11.21 -21.24
N VAL A 34 -3.68 -11.13 -22.50
CA VAL A 34 -4.41 -9.97 -23.07
C VAL A 34 -5.67 -9.62 -22.27
N SER A 35 -6.46 -10.61 -21.88
CA SER A 35 -7.68 -10.37 -21.09
C SER A 35 -7.37 -9.74 -19.74
N ALA A 36 -6.38 -10.24 -19.01
CA ALA A 36 -5.93 -9.68 -17.73
C ALA A 36 -5.38 -8.25 -17.93
N GLY A 37 -4.62 -7.99 -18.97
CA GLY A 37 -4.11 -6.67 -19.32
C GLY A 37 -5.21 -5.65 -19.60
N ILE A 38 -6.24 -6.04 -20.36
CA ILE A 38 -7.43 -5.21 -20.61
C ILE A 38 -8.15 -4.92 -19.28
N GLY A 39 -8.33 -5.93 -18.42
CA GLY A 39 -8.94 -5.78 -17.11
C GLY A 39 -8.19 -4.78 -16.22
N LEU A 40 -6.87 -4.90 -16.15
CA LEU A 40 -6.01 -4.00 -15.40
C LEU A 40 -6.10 -2.55 -15.91
N LEU A 41 -6.08 -2.36 -17.21
CA LEU A 41 -6.23 -1.04 -17.85
C LEU A 41 -7.59 -0.42 -17.53
N LEU A 42 -8.69 -1.18 -17.67
CA LEU A 42 -10.04 -0.71 -17.36
C LEU A 42 -10.19 -0.31 -15.89
N ILE A 43 -9.66 -1.10 -14.95
CA ILE A 43 -9.65 -0.78 -13.52
C ILE A 43 -8.86 0.51 -13.29
N GLY A 44 -7.66 0.63 -13.84
CA GLY A 44 -6.81 1.83 -13.69
C GLY A 44 -7.51 3.10 -14.18
N ILE A 45 -8.08 3.08 -15.37
CA ILE A 45 -8.84 4.22 -15.92
C ILE A 45 -10.07 4.52 -15.05
N THR A 46 -10.81 3.50 -14.63
CA THR A 46 -11.98 3.66 -13.75
C THR A 46 -11.60 4.32 -12.43
N MET A 47 -10.54 3.87 -11.78
CA MET A 47 -10.05 4.47 -10.52
C MET A 47 -9.71 5.95 -10.69
N VAL A 48 -8.94 6.30 -11.72
CA VAL A 48 -8.56 7.70 -11.98
C VAL A 48 -9.79 8.57 -12.19
N GLN A 49 -10.74 8.13 -13.01
CA GLN A 49 -11.94 8.89 -13.32
C GLN A 49 -12.90 9.01 -12.11
N TRP A 50 -13.09 7.91 -11.38
CA TRP A 50 -13.97 7.90 -10.21
C TRP A 50 -13.41 8.80 -9.09
N TRP A 51 -12.14 8.66 -8.76
CA TRP A 51 -11.52 9.52 -7.73
C TRP A 51 -11.42 10.98 -8.16
N ARG A 52 -11.24 11.25 -9.44
CA ARG A 52 -11.36 12.61 -9.96
C ARG A 52 -12.73 13.21 -9.66
N ASP A 53 -13.80 12.46 -9.89
CA ASP A 53 -15.16 12.93 -9.63
C ASP A 53 -15.39 13.13 -8.12
N VAL A 54 -14.93 12.22 -7.26
CA VAL A 54 -14.96 12.40 -5.80
C VAL A 54 -14.22 13.67 -5.35
N ILE A 55 -13.05 13.96 -5.94
CA ILE A 55 -12.30 15.20 -5.67
C ILE A 55 -13.12 16.43 -6.09
N ARG A 56 -13.76 16.40 -7.25
CA ARG A 56 -14.60 17.53 -7.75
C ARG A 56 -15.80 17.74 -6.84
N GLU A 57 -16.49 16.70 -6.45
CA GLU A 57 -17.64 16.76 -5.53
C GLU A 57 -17.24 17.33 -4.15
N GLY A 58 -16.11 16.90 -3.61
CA GLY A 58 -15.65 17.36 -2.30
C GLY A 58 -15.02 18.75 -2.30
N THR A 59 -14.26 19.10 -3.35
CA THR A 59 -13.45 20.34 -3.39
C THR A 59 -14.22 21.52 -4.01
N PHE A 60 -14.95 21.28 -5.12
CA PHE A 60 -15.56 22.36 -5.89
C PHE A 60 -17.08 22.46 -5.73
N GLN A 61 -17.74 21.34 -5.48
CA GLN A 61 -19.20 21.29 -5.40
C GLN A 61 -19.74 21.35 -3.95
N GLY A 62 -18.88 21.18 -2.95
CA GLY A 62 -19.23 21.32 -1.54
C GLY A 62 -20.13 20.20 -0.97
N TYR A 63 -20.24 19.06 -1.64
CA TYR A 63 -21.10 17.95 -1.21
C TYR A 63 -20.59 17.21 0.04
N HIS A 64 -19.35 17.41 0.42
CA HIS A 64 -18.77 16.80 1.61
C HIS A 64 -19.11 17.57 2.88
N SER A 65 -20.39 17.53 3.28
CA SER A 65 -20.86 18.09 4.56
C SER A 65 -20.16 17.40 5.76
N ILE A 66 -20.26 18.02 6.96
CA ILE A 66 -19.67 17.47 8.20
C ILE A 66 -20.10 16.01 8.45
N LYS A 67 -21.38 15.66 8.18
CA LYS A 67 -21.89 14.28 8.34
C LYS A 67 -21.26 13.33 7.32
N VAL A 68 -21.12 13.77 6.07
CA VAL A 68 -20.47 12.99 5.01
C VAL A 68 -19.00 12.78 5.33
N SER A 69 -18.29 13.81 5.76
CA SER A 69 -16.87 13.73 6.16
C SER A 69 -16.65 12.76 7.32
N LYS A 70 -17.56 12.72 8.31
CA LYS A 70 -17.52 11.69 9.38
C LYS A 70 -17.71 10.29 8.81
N GLY A 71 -18.63 10.09 7.88
CA GLY A 71 -18.84 8.81 7.20
C GLY A 71 -17.60 8.37 6.43
N LEU A 72 -16.95 9.27 5.69
CA LEU A 72 -15.73 8.99 4.94
C LEU A 72 -14.55 8.60 5.87
N ARG A 73 -14.40 9.27 7.04
CA ARG A 73 -13.40 8.89 8.04
C ARG A 73 -13.64 7.49 8.58
N TRP A 74 -14.87 7.14 8.94
CA TRP A 74 -15.21 5.78 9.36
C TRP A 74 -14.96 4.76 8.25
N GLY A 75 -15.29 5.10 7.00
CA GLY A 75 -14.99 4.25 5.85
C GLY A 75 -13.51 3.96 5.71
N MET A 76 -12.65 4.98 5.86
CA MET A 76 -11.19 4.80 5.79
C MET A 76 -10.65 3.97 6.96
N ILE A 77 -11.14 4.18 8.18
CA ILE A 77 -10.75 3.36 9.34
C ILE A 77 -11.11 1.88 9.12
N LEU A 78 -12.35 1.60 8.67
CA LEU A 78 -12.79 0.23 8.41
C LEU A 78 -12.01 -0.41 7.25
N PHE A 79 -11.65 0.36 6.24
CA PHE A 79 -10.77 -0.09 5.17
C PHE A 79 -9.40 -0.49 5.73
N ILE A 80 -8.75 0.35 6.54
CA ILE A 80 -7.47 0.01 7.18
C ILE A 80 -7.60 -1.24 8.06
N VAL A 81 -8.69 -1.39 8.81
CA VAL A 81 -8.93 -2.61 9.62
C VAL A 81 -9.02 -3.85 8.72
N SER A 82 -9.65 -3.75 7.55
CA SER A 82 -9.69 -4.88 6.60
C SER A 82 -8.30 -5.25 6.08
N GLU A 83 -7.46 -4.26 5.82
CA GLU A 83 -6.08 -4.46 5.40
C GLU A 83 -5.20 -5.06 6.51
N VAL A 84 -5.44 -4.68 7.78
CA VAL A 84 -4.80 -5.34 8.94
C VAL A 84 -5.18 -6.83 8.98
N CYS A 85 -6.46 -7.17 8.78
CA CYS A 85 -6.91 -8.57 8.72
C CYS A 85 -6.26 -9.34 7.56
N PHE A 86 -6.08 -8.68 6.41
CA PHE A 86 -5.40 -9.23 5.25
C PHE A 86 -3.93 -9.59 5.57
N PHE A 87 -3.16 -8.68 6.17
CA PHE A 87 -1.78 -8.96 6.58
C PHE A 87 -1.70 -9.98 7.71
N PHE A 88 -2.65 -9.99 8.64
CA PHE A 88 -2.71 -10.97 9.71
C PHE A 88 -2.73 -12.42 9.16
N ALA A 89 -3.41 -12.65 8.04
CA ALA A 89 -3.42 -13.97 7.39
C ALA A 89 -2.03 -14.40 6.90
N PHE A 90 -1.22 -13.48 6.37
CA PHE A 90 0.16 -13.79 5.95
C PHE A 90 1.11 -14.01 7.13
N PHE A 91 0.98 -13.22 8.19
CA PHE A 91 1.72 -13.47 9.43
C PHE A 91 1.35 -14.82 10.04
N TRP A 92 0.06 -15.17 10.03
CA TRP A 92 -0.37 -16.50 10.45
C TRP A 92 0.30 -17.60 9.63
N ALA A 93 0.24 -17.52 8.32
CA ALA A 93 0.87 -18.51 7.43
C ALA A 93 2.38 -18.66 7.71
N TYR A 94 3.05 -17.52 7.89
CA TYR A 94 4.47 -17.47 8.23
C TYR A 94 4.77 -18.15 9.58
N PHE A 95 4.08 -17.76 10.65
CA PHE A 95 4.29 -18.33 11.98
C PHE A 95 3.84 -19.79 12.07
N HIS A 96 2.79 -20.19 11.35
CA HIS A 96 2.38 -21.58 11.26
C HIS A 96 3.50 -22.48 10.71
N SER A 97 4.20 -21.99 9.69
CA SER A 97 5.28 -22.75 9.05
C SER A 97 6.61 -22.69 9.82
N SER A 98 6.87 -21.55 10.49
CA SER A 98 8.16 -21.32 11.16
C SER A 98 8.24 -21.85 12.58
N LEU A 99 7.13 -21.86 13.34
CA LEU A 99 7.11 -22.34 14.72
C LEU A 99 7.09 -23.87 14.83
N ALA A 100 6.61 -24.56 13.80
CA ALA A 100 6.61 -26.03 13.74
C ALA A 100 7.04 -26.50 12.34
N PRO A 101 8.33 -26.35 11.96
CA PRO A 101 8.83 -26.72 10.65
C PRO A 101 8.63 -28.22 10.38
N SER A 102 8.08 -28.55 9.21
CA SER A 102 7.88 -29.92 8.80
C SER A 102 9.22 -30.64 8.56
N THR A 103 9.21 -31.99 8.60
CA THR A 103 10.38 -32.81 8.27
C THR A 103 10.88 -32.59 6.85
N GLU A 104 9.99 -32.24 5.92
CA GLU A 104 10.30 -31.87 4.54
C GLU A 104 11.14 -30.60 4.42
N LEU A 105 11.03 -29.69 5.39
CA LEU A 105 11.84 -28.48 5.49
C LEU A 105 13.14 -28.67 6.30
N GLY A 106 13.44 -29.91 6.70
CA GLY A 106 14.59 -30.23 7.54
C GLY A 106 14.36 -30.05 9.03
N SER A 107 13.09 -29.88 9.48
CA SER A 107 12.69 -29.65 10.88
C SER A 107 13.38 -28.44 11.53
N CYS A 108 13.80 -27.48 10.73
CA CYS A 108 14.43 -26.22 11.18
C CYS A 108 13.90 -25.03 10.40
N TRP A 109 14.07 -23.84 10.99
CA TRP A 109 13.74 -22.58 10.36
C TRP A 109 14.89 -21.59 10.57
N PRO A 110 15.44 -20.94 9.52
CA PRO A 110 15.15 -21.16 8.09
C PRO A 110 15.41 -22.59 7.64
N PRO A 111 14.73 -23.05 6.55
CA PRO A 111 14.94 -24.40 6.00
C PRO A 111 16.38 -24.63 5.55
N THR A 112 16.83 -25.89 5.61
CA THR A 112 18.17 -26.27 5.17
C THR A 112 18.41 -25.92 3.70
N GLY A 113 19.48 -25.16 3.42
CA GLY A 113 19.86 -24.74 2.07
C GLY A 113 19.38 -23.33 1.70
N ILE A 114 18.56 -22.67 2.52
CA ILE A 114 18.22 -21.26 2.36
C ILE A 114 19.20 -20.39 3.14
N VAL A 115 19.77 -19.39 2.46
CA VAL A 115 20.57 -18.34 3.10
C VAL A 115 19.67 -17.09 3.23
N PRO A 116 19.19 -16.78 4.44
CA PRO A 116 18.34 -15.60 4.66
C PRO A 116 19.10 -14.32 4.40
N LEU A 117 18.35 -13.22 4.19
CA LEU A 117 18.92 -11.89 4.02
C LEU A 117 19.40 -11.35 5.38
N ASN A 118 20.54 -10.63 5.38
CA ASN A 118 21.05 -10.01 6.59
C ASN A 118 20.15 -8.85 7.04
N PRO A 119 19.48 -8.94 8.21
CA PRO A 119 18.54 -7.90 8.66
C PRO A 119 19.21 -6.54 8.93
N PHE A 120 20.51 -6.51 9.21
CA PHE A 120 21.25 -5.30 9.56
C PHE A 120 21.80 -4.51 8.36
N GLU A 121 21.56 -4.94 7.15
CA GLU A 121 21.95 -4.27 5.91
C GLU A 121 20.77 -3.47 5.31
N VAL A 122 20.36 -3.82 4.09
CA VAL A 122 19.28 -3.11 3.38
C VAL A 122 17.96 -3.08 4.16
N PRO A 123 17.50 -4.18 4.83
CA PRO A 123 16.26 -4.14 5.59
C PRO A 123 16.24 -3.11 6.73
N LEU A 124 17.37 -2.93 7.42
CA LEU A 124 17.49 -1.90 8.47
C LEU A 124 17.44 -0.49 7.87
N LEU A 125 18.11 -0.27 6.73
CA LEU A 125 18.03 1.00 6.01
C LEU A 125 16.59 1.29 5.57
N ASN A 126 15.89 0.31 5.02
CA ASN A 126 14.49 0.40 4.64
C ASN A 126 13.60 0.80 5.82
N THR A 127 13.86 0.25 7.01
CA THR A 127 13.17 0.62 8.24
C THR A 127 13.41 2.08 8.59
N GLY A 128 14.65 2.55 8.54
CA GLY A 128 15.00 3.94 8.78
C GLY A 128 14.34 4.91 7.79
N VAL A 129 14.29 4.54 6.52
CA VAL A 129 13.68 5.34 5.44
C VAL A 129 12.16 5.48 5.66
N LEU A 130 11.44 4.39 5.97
CA LEU A 130 10.01 4.47 6.22
C LEU A 130 9.69 5.26 7.49
N LEU A 131 10.38 5.00 8.61
CA LEU A 131 10.19 5.78 9.84
C LEU A 131 10.44 7.28 9.62
N ALA A 132 11.47 7.65 8.87
CA ALA A 132 11.72 9.03 8.49
C ALA A 132 10.56 9.60 7.65
N SER A 133 10.00 8.80 6.74
CA SER A 133 8.84 9.21 5.93
C SER A 133 7.58 9.42 6.77
N GLY A 134 7.39 8.62 7.83
CA GLY A 134 6.33 8.80 8.82
C GLY A 134 6.44 10.14 9.57
N VAL A 135 7.65 10.56 9.90
CA VAL A 135 7.90 11.89 10.50
C VAL A 135 7.57 13.00 9.51
N THR A 136 8.01 12.88 8.26
CA THR A 136 7.80 13.94 7.25
C THR A 136 6.33 14.09 6.85
N VAL A 137 5.55 13.00 6.77
CA VAL A 137 4.11 13.07 6.52
C VAL A 137 3.35 13.69 7.70
N THR A 138 3.78 13.41 8.92
CA THR A 138 3.22 14.03 10.13
C THR A 138 3.52 15.53 10.16
N TRP A 139 4.73 15.93 9.83
CA TRP A 139 5.09 17.35 9.66
C TRP A 139 4.22 18.03 8.61
N ALA A 140 4.03 17.41 7.45
CA ALA A 140 3.14 17.92 6.41
C ALA A 140 1.71 18.11 6.92
N HIS A 141 1.18 17.15 7.70
CA HIS A 141 -0.17 17.21 8.25
C HIS A 141 -0.34 18.39 9.22
N HIS A 142 0.56 18.55 10.18
CA HIS A 142 0.52 19.67 11.12
C HIS A 142 0.64 21.02 10.41
N SER A 143 1.52 21.13 9.40
CA SER A 143 1.67 22.33 8.60
C SER A 143 0.38 22.72 7.86
N LEU A 144 -0.36 21.74 7.33
CA LEU A 144 -1.66 21.99 6.67
C LEU A 144 -2.73 22.42 7.67
N MET A 145 -2.76 21.86 8.89
CA MET A 145 -3.68 22.29 9.95
C MET A 145 -3.41 23.71 10.42
N GLU A 146 -2.16 24.17 10.37
CA GLU A 146 -1.75 25.54 10.68
C GLU A 146 -1.94 26.52 9.49
N GLY A 147 -2.33 26.02 8.32
CA GLY A 147 -2.46 26.81 7.08
C GLY A 147 -1.13 27.15 6.40
N ASN A 148 -0.02 26.52 6.82
CA ASN A 148 1.30 26.72 6.24
C ASN A 148 1.50 25.76 5.04
N ASN A 149 0.91 26.11 3.90
CA ASN A 149 1.00 25.31 2.67
C ASN A 149 2.44 25.05 2.17
N PRO A 150 3.39 26.02 2.20
CA PRO A 150 4.77 25.75 1.77
C PRO A 150 5.46 24.65 2.57
N SER A 151 5.34 24.66 3.91
CA SER A 151 5.91 23.62 4.77
C SER A 151 5.20 22.27 4.56
N GLY A 152 3.87 22.28 4.38
CA GLY A 152 3.09 21.10 4.04
C GLY A 152 3.54 20.46 2.72
N LEU A 153 3.81 21.29 1.71
CA LEU A 153 4.33 20.84 0.41
C LEU A 153 5.71 20.20 0.54
N GLN A 154 6.63 20.83 1.29
CA GLN A 154 7.98 20.32 1.53
C GLN A 154 7.95 18.97 2.24
N GLY A 155 7.15 18.82 3.29
CA GLY A 155 6.98 17.55 4.00
C GLY A 155 6.46 16.44 3.10
N LEU A 156 5.46 16.73 2.25
CA LEU A 156 4.94 15.76 1.29
C LEU A 156 5.95 15.37 0.21
N ILE A 157 6.71 16.32 -0.32
CA ILE A 157 7.77 16.03 -1.29
C ILE A 157 8.79 15.06 -0.67
N ALA A 158 9.25 15.35 0.55
CA ALA A 158 10.18 14.47 1.27
C ALA A 158 9.60 13.07 1.48
N THR A 159 8.34 12.96 1.89
CA THR A 159 7.67 11.67 2.10
C THR A 159 7.58 10.86 0.81
N VAL A 160 7.19 11.47 -0.30
CA VAL A 160 7.08 10.79 -1.61
C VAL A 160 8.45 10.31 -2.09
N ILE A 161 9.49 11.13 -1.95
CA ILE A 161 10.86 10.75 -2.32
C ILE A 161 11.33 9.55 -1.47
N LEU A 162 11.10 9.56 -0.17
CA LEU A 162 11.45 8.45 0.71
C LEU A 162 10.68 7.17 0.38
N GLY A 163 9.41 7.26 0.02
CA GLY A 163 8.59 6.13 -0.43
C GLY A 163 9.09 5.51 -1.74
N ILE A 164 9.50 6.34 -2.70
CA ILE A 164 10.12 5.89 -3.96
C ILE A 164 11.47 5.24 -3.66
N TYR A 165 12.28 5.84 -2.78
CA TYR A 165 13.59 5.31 -2.39
C TYR A 165 13.46 3.94 -1.72
N PHE A 166 12.51 3.78 -0.78
CA PHE A 166 12.19 2.47 -0.19
C PHE A 166 11.86 1.43 -1.27
N THR A 167 11.00 1.78 -2.23
CA THR A 167 10.58 0.86 -3.31
C THR A 167 11.78 0.41 -4.14
N PHE A 168 12.71 1.33 -4.42
CA PHE A 168 13.93 1.01 -5.15
C PHE A 168 14.84 0.07 -4.36
N LEU A 169 15.05 0.32 -3.07
CA LEU A 169 15.84 -0.55 -2.20
C LEU A 169 15.23 -1.95 -2.09
N GLN A 170 13.90 -2.04 -1.93
CA GLN A 170 13.20 -3.34 -1.87
C GLN A 170 13.32 -4.12 -3.18
N ALA A 171 13.30 -3.43 -4.32
CA ALA A 171 13.50 -4.07 -5.62
C ALA A 171 14.94 -4.59 -5.77
N SER A 172 15.97 -3.84 -5.33
CA SER A 172 17.36 -4.32 -5.34
C SER A 172 17.57 -5.52 -4.42
N GLU A 173 16.93 -5.52 -3.24
CA GLU A 173 16.95 -6.64 -2.30
C GLU A 173 16.38 -7.93 -2.92
N TYR A 174 15.25 -7.82 -3.65
CA TYR A 174 14.66 -8.96 -4.35
C TYR A 174 15.55 -9.51 -5.47
N TYR A 175 16.29 -8.63 -6.14
CA TYR A 175 17.22 -9.03 -7.19
C TYR A 175 18.44 -9.75 -6.63
N GLU A 176 18.92 -9.35 -5.45
CA GLU A 176 20.11 -9.91 -4.78
C GLU A 176 19.80 -11.14 -3.93
N ALA A 177 18.51 -11.42 -3.66
CA ALA A 177 18.08 -12.56 -2.85
C ALA A 177 18.58 -13.89 -3.44
N SER A 178 19.17 -14.75 -2.58
CA SER A 178 19.70 -16.08 -2.95
C SER A 178 18.62 -17.15 -3.10
N PHE A 179 17.35 -16.83 -2.81
CA PHE A 179 16.19 -17.72 -2.86
C PHE A 179 15.04 -17.06 -3.63
N THR A 180 14.08 -17.86 -4.05
CA THR A 180 12.94 -17.45 -4.87
C THR A 180 11.61 -17.78 -4.20
N ILE A 181 10.51 -17.28 -4.75
CA ILE A 181 9.15 -17.61 -4.29
C ILE A 181 8.84 -19.12 -4.37
N ALA A 182 9.54 -19.87 -5.21
CA ALA A 182 9.37 -21.30 -5.40
C ALA A 182 10.13 -22.15 -4.35
N ASP A 183 10.96 -21.52 -3.51
CA ASP A 183 11.79 -22.23 -2.51
C ASP A 183 10.98 -22.50 -1.23
N GLY A 184 9.97 -23.37 -1.37
CA GLY A 184 9.17 -23.90 -0.27
C GLY A 184 8.33 -22.85 0.47
N ALA A 185 7.99 -23.16 1.72
CA ALA A 185 7.18 -22.29 2.56
C ALA A 185 7.91 -20.99 2.96
N TYR A 186 9.24 -21.03 3.08
CA TYR A 186 10.03 -19.83 3.41
C TYR A 186 9.97 -18.81 2.28
N GLY A 187 10.35 -19.19 1.05
CA GLY A 187 10.32 -18.31 -0.11
C GLY A 187 8.92 -17.78 -0.40
N SER A 188 7.91 -18.67 -0.38
CA SER A 188 6.52 -18.27 -0.63
C SER A 188 6.02 -17.27 0.40
N SER A 189 6.17 -17.52 1.70
CA SER A 189 5.69 -16.62 2.75
C SER A 189 6.47 -15.30 2.78
N PHE A 190 7.79 -15.32 2.55
CA PHE A 190 8.63 -14.14 2.44
C PHE A 190 8.17 -13.23 1.29
N PHE A 191 8.18 -13.73 0.05
CA PHE A 191 7.87 -12.90 -1.13
C PHE A 191 6.41 -12.48 -1.19
N VAL A 192 5.47 -13.29 -0.70
CA VAL A 192 4.05 -12.91 -0.67
C VAL A 192 3.81 -11.82 0.36
N ALA A 193 4.29 -11.95 1.59
CA ALA A 193 4.08 -10.95 2.64
C ALA A 193 4.78 -9.62 2.32
N THR A 194 6.07 -9.66 1.96
CA THR A 194 6.83 -8.46 1.62
C THR A 194 6.41 -7.86 0.27
N GLY A 195 5.99 -8.67 -0.69
CA GLY A 195 5.50 -8.24 -2.00
C GLY A 195 4.16 -7.51 -1.90
N PHE A 196 3.20 -8.00 -1.12
CA PHE A 196 1.96 -7.27 -0.86
C PHE A 196 2.24 -5.98 -0.07
N HIS A 197 3.18 -5.99 0.87
CA HIS A 197 3.60 -4.75 1.53
C HIS A 197 4.18 -3.75 0.51
N GLY A 198 5.07 -4.19 -0.38
CA GLY A 198 5.62 -3.36 -1.45
C GLY A 198 4.54 -2.77 -2.38
N LEU A 199 3.50 -3.56 -2.69
CA LEU A 199 2.33 -3.07 -3.44
C LEU A 199 1.59 -1.96 -2.67
N HIS A 200 1.41 -2.11 -1.34
CA HIS A 200 0.79 -1.10 -0.49
C HIS A 200 1.65 0.18 -0.40
N VAL A 201 2.98 0.06 -0.39
CA VAL A 201 3.90 1.21 -0.48
C VAL A 201 3.72 1.96 -1.81
N LEU A 202 3.59 1.26 -2.93
CA LEU A 202 3.34 1.88 -4.25
C LEU A 202 2.00 2.61 -4.29
N ILE A 203 0.92 1.98 -3.78
CA ILE A 203 -0.41 2.57 -3.68
C ILE A 203 -0.36 3.81 -2.77
N GLY A 204 0.25 3.70 -1.59
CA GLY A 204 0.40 4.78 -0.63
C GLY A 204 1.21 5.95 -1.19
N SER A 205 2.33 5.68 -1.87
CA SER A 205 3.15 6.70 -2.54
C SER A 205 2.37 7.41 -3.64
N THR A 206 1.57 6.68 -4.41
CA THR A 206 0.70 7.26 -5.44
C THR A 206 -0.39 8.14 -4.81
N PHE A 207 -0.99 7.69 -3.70
CA PHE A 207 -1.98 8.45 -2.95
C PHE A 207 -1.38 9.77 -2.41
N LEU A 208 -0.19 9.70 -1.80
CA LEU A 208 0.54 10.88 -1.33
C LEU A 208 0.93 11.82 -2.49
N LEU A 209 1.33 11.29 -3.64
CA LEU A 209 1.64 12.08 -4.84
C LEU A 209 0.40 12.86 -5.34
N VAL A 210 -0.77 12.21 -5.35
CA VAL A 210 -2.04 12.91 -5.68
C VAL A 210 -2.32 14.00 -4.65
N CYS A 211 -2.12 13.74 -3.35
CA CYS A 211 -2.26 14.75 -2.30
C CYS A 211 -1.25 15.90 -2.46
N LEU A 212 -0.02 15.62 -2.88
CA LEU A 212 1.01 16.62 -3.18
C LEU A 212 0.53 17.61 -4.26
N VAL A 213 0.01 17.08 -5.37
CA VAL A 213 -0.57 17.91 -6.44
C VAL A 213 -1.75 18.73 -5.93
N ARG A 214 -2.60 18.14 -5.09
CA ARG A 214 -3.74 18.84 -4.49
C ARG A 214 -3.33 19.96 -3.52
N VAL A 215 -2.27 19.77 -2.72
CA VAL A 215 -1.71 20.83 -1.86
C VAL A 215 -1.15 21.94 -2.72
N TRP A 216 -0.39 21.62 -3.77
CA TRP A 216 0.15 22.61 -4.70
C TRP A 216 -0.94 23.43 -5.38
N LEU A 217 -2.06 22.81 -5.75
CA LEU A 217 -3.24 23.46 -6.32
C LEU A 217 -4.16 24.11 -5.26
N GLN A 218 -3.76 24.12 -3.98
CA GLN A 218 -4.51 24.69 -2.85
C GLN A 218 -5.95 24.13 -2.70
N HIS A 219 -6.13 22.83 -2.99
CA HIS A 219 -7.43 22.18 -2.85
C HIS A 219 -7.80 21.87 -1.38
N PHE A 220 -6.88 21.98 -0.44
CA PHE A 220 -7.11 21.72 0.97
C PHE A 220 -7.23 23.02 1.76
N SER A 221 -8.10 23.03 2.77
CA SER A 221 -8.24 24.08 3.74
C SER A 221 -8.03 23.53 5.16
N ILE A 222 -7.82 24.42 6.13
CA ILE A 222 -7.62 24.07 7.54
C ILE A 222 -8.72 23.15 8.07
N GLY A 223 -9.97 23.37 7.68
CA GLY A 223 -11.12 22.56 8.13
C GLY A 223 -11.54 21.43 7.19
N HIS A 224 -11.00 21.36 5.96
CA HIS A 224 -11.41 20.40 4.94
C HIS A 224 -10.22 19.84 4.17
N HIS A 225 -9.57 18.82 4.75
CA HIS A 225 -8.39 18.14 4.20
C HIS A 225 -8.45 16.61 4.39
N PHE A 226 -9.66 16.04 4.45
CA PHE A 226 -9.87 14.61 4.70
C PHE A 226 -9.06 13.71 3.74
N GLY A 227 -8.96 14.06 2.45
CA GLY A 227 -8.19 13.25 1.50
C GLY A 227 -6.72 13.09 1.89
N PHE A 228 -6.14 14.13 2.49
CA PHE A 228 -4.78 14.07 3.03
C PHE A 228 -4.73 13.26 4.34
N GLU A 229 -5.69 13.46 5.26
CA GLU A 229 -5.79 12.65 6.49
C GLU A 229 -5.83 11.15 6.16
N ALA A 230 -6.66 10.76 5.18
CA ALA A 230 -6.78 9.38 4.75
C ALA A 230 -5.47 8.82 4.18
N ALA A 231 -4.74 9.62 3.38
CA ALA A 231 -3.43 9.24 2.85
C ALA A 231 -2.38 9.08 3.96
N ALA A 232 -2.35 9.97 4.94
CA ALA A 232 -1.45 9.90 6.08
C ALA A 232 -1.74 8.67 6.96
N TRP A 233 -3.01 8.37 7.25
CA TRP A 233 -3.37 7.16 8.01
C TRP A 233 -2.98 5.88 7.28
N TYR A 234 -3.20 5.85 5.97
CA TYR A 234 -2.79 4.70 5.14
C TYR A 234 -1.28 4.53 5.14
N TRP A 235 -0.52 5.62 5.03
CA TRP A 235 0.93 5.60 5.08
C TRP A 235 1.47 5.09 6.41
N HIS A 236 0.93 5.57 7.53
CA HIS A 236 1.29 5.07 8.86
C HIS A 236 0.93 3.59 9.05
N PHE A 237 -0.19 3.13 8.48
CA PHE A 237 -0.52 1.71 8.48
C PHE A 237 0.56 0.90 7.75
N VAL A 238 1.01 1.35 6.57
CA VAL A 238 2.10 0.71 5.81
C VAL A 238 3.39 0.67 6.62
N ASP A 239 3.77 1.77 7.29
CA ASP A 239 4.94 1.82 8.17
C ASP A 239 4.86 0.78 9.30
N VAL A 240 3.71 0.67 9.97
CA VAL A 240 3.50 -0.28 11.06
C VAL A 240 3.59 -1.72 10.56
N VAL A 241 2.99 -2.03 9.42
CA VAL A 241 3.09 -3.38 8.81
C VAL A 241 4.56 -3.72 8.50
N TRP A 242 5.34 -2.75 7.99
CA TRP A 242 6.77 -2.96 7.75
C TRP A 242 7.53 -3.32 9.02
N LEU A 243 7.28 -2.63 10.14
CA LEU A 243 7.94 -2.96 11.41
C LEU A 243 7.65 -4.40 11.84
N PHE A 244 6.41 -4.87 11.67
CA PHE A 244 6.07 -6.27 11.96
C PHE A 244 6.78 -7.24 11.01
N LEU A 245 6.87 -6.93 9.70
CA LEU A 245 7.61 -7.73 8.73
C LEU A 245 9.10 -7.78 9.07
N TYR A 246 9.70 -6.63 9.37
CA TYR A 246 11.10 -6.55 9.76
C TYR A 246 11.41 -7.41 10.99
N LEU A 247 10.62 -7.28 12.06
CA LEU A 247 10.84 -8.01 13.29
C LEU A 247 10.59 -9.52 13.13
N SER A 248 9.55 -9.91 12.40
CA SER A 248 9.16 -11.33 12.31
C SER A 248 9.90 -12.08 11.22
N ILE A 249 9.98 -11.52 10.01
CA ILE A 249 10.50 -12.23 8.85
C ILE A 249 12.02 -12.01 8.69
N TYR A 250 12.48 -10.76 8.84
CA TYR A 250 13.89 -10.45 8.64
C TYR A 250 14.75 -10.72 9.87
N TRP A 251 14.33 -10.24 11.04
CA TRP A 251 15.16 -10.34 12.25
C TRP A 251 14.99 -11.66 13.00
N TRP A 252 13.74 -12.09 13.23
CA TRP A 252 13.48 -13.35 13.94
C TRP A 252 13.59 -14.55 13.01
N GLY A 253 13.31 -14.39 11.73
CA GLY A 253 13.25 -15.46 10.73
C GLY A 253 14.57 -15.75 10.02
N CYS A 254 15.70 -15.12 10.44
CA CYS A 254 17.03 -15.36 9.88
C CYS A 254 17.88 -16.32 10.71
#